data_ec370a3e004d9bc10578a55b2f9b5f49
#
_entry.id   ec370a3e004d9bc10578a55b2f9b5f49
#
_cell.length_a   1.000
_cell.length_b   1.000
_cell.length_c   1.000
_cell.angle_alpha   90.00
_cell.angle_beta   90.00
_cell.angle_gamma   90.00
#
_symmetry.space_group_name_H-M   'P 1'
#
loop_
_entity.id
_entity.type
_entity.pdbx_description
1 polymer ?
#
loop_
_entity_poly.entity_id
_entity_poly.type
_entity_poly.pdbx_seq_one_letter_code
_entity_poly.pdbx_strand_id
1 'polypeptide(L)'
;GETLCRTAKYWFTLLESKGIKNHFIEYLPPNRMRVKRFQIIEDYDKIDQTTNDYLIPLEVICRHYAAGSLMDRVKAGKITAEQLGFPKDHVVQYGEKLPKPFLECTTKLEAHDRELDEKEAKDIAGLSDSDYQGILDTILKVDEIIGEEASKRKLIHCDGKKEFGYDENRNLMLIDT
;
A
#
# COMPACT_ATOMS: atom_id res chain seq x y z
N GLY A 1 8.26 -16.76 -11.70
CA GLY A 1 9.60 -17.07 -11.23
C GLY A 1 10.59 -15.96 -11.47
N GLU A 2 11.51 -16.11 -12.45
CA GLU A 2 12.63 -15.16 -12.64
C GLU A 2 12.18 -13.74 -12.93
N THR A 3 11.23 -13.55 -13.84
CA THR A 3 10.72 -12.21 -14.20
C THR A 3 10.19 -11.45 -12.99
N LEU A 4 9.31 -12.08 -12.20
CA LEU A 4 8.75 -11.44 -11.00
C LEU A 4 9.84 -11.06 -9.99
N CYS A 5 10.81 -11.96 -9.76
CA CYS A 5 11.90 -11.69 -8.84
C CYS A 5 12.80 -10.54 -9.30
N ARG A 6 13.08 -10.46 -10.61
CA ARG A 6 13.86 -9.35 -11.19
C ARG A 6 13.10 -8.03 -11.16
N THR A 7 11.78 -8.08 -11.38
CA THR A 7 10.91 -6.89 -11.29
C THR A 7 10.88 -6.38 -9.85
N ALA A 8 10.65 -7.25 -8.87
CA ALA A 8 10.67 -6.87 -7.45
C ALA A 8 12.04 -6.28 -7.04
N LYS A 9 13.16 -6.93 -7.42
CA LYS A 9 14.50 -6.36 -7.23
C LYS A 9 14.61 -4.94 -7.78
N TYR A 10 14.15 -4.72 -9.02
CA TYR A 10 14.23 -3.40 -9.66
C TYR A 10 13.51 -2.35 -8.83
N TRP A 11 12.27 -2.63 -8.43
CA TRP A 11 11.47 -1.69 -7.66
C TRP A 11 12.05 -1.42 -6.28
N PHE A 12 12.42 -2.45 -5.52
CA PHE A 12 13.03 -2.26 -4.19
C PHE A 12 14.33 -1.45 -4.28
N THR A 13 15.21 -1.74 -5.24
CA THR A 13 16.46 -1.00 -5.41
C THR A 13 16.22 0.47 -5.80
N LEU A 14 15.27 0.71 -6.71
CA LEU A 14 14.91 2.07 -7.11
C LEU A 14 14.32 2.85 -5.93
N LEU A 15 13.35 2.27 -5.24
CA LEU A 15 12.69 2.91 -4.11
C LEU A 15 13.67 3.21 -2.97
N GLU A 16 14.59 2.30 -2.67
CA GLU A 16 15.67 2.53 -1.70
C GLU A 16 16.55 3.70 -2.09
N SER A 17 16.93 3.81 -3.37
CA SER A 17 17.73 4.93 -3.89
C SER A 17 17.01 6.30 -3.77
N LYS A 18 15.68 6.27 -3.60
CA LYS A 18 14.81 7.44 -3.37
C LYS A 18 14.47 7.66 -1.89
N GLY A 19 15.11 6.90 -0.99
CA GLY A 19 14.95 7.03 0.46
C GLY A 19 13.76 6.29 1.06
N ILE A 20 13.14 5.36 0.31
CA ILE A 20 12.11 4.46 0.84
C ILE A 20 12.80 3.21 1.39
N LYS A 21 12.80 3.06 2.72
CA LYS A 21 13.30 1.85 3.36
C LYS A 21 12.42 0.66 2.99
N ASN A 22 13.04 -0.48 2.71
CA ASN A 22 12.33 -1.70 2.36
C ASN A 22 13.06 -2.94 2.88
N HIS A 23 12.42 -4.09 2.81
CA HIS A 23 12.92 -5.33 3.36
C HIS A 23 13.94 -6.07 2.49
N PHE A 24 14.18 -5.60 1.26
CA PHE A 24 15.09 -6.25 0.32
C PHE A 24 16.54 -6.18 0.80
N ILE A 25 17.27 -7.30 0.73
CA ILE A 25 18.69 -7.39 1.11
C ILE A 25 19.53 -7.67 -0.13
N GLU A 26 19.24 -8.77 -0.85
CA GLU A 26 19.99 -9.13 -2.04
C GLU A 26 19.22 -10.01 -3.02
N TYR A 27 19.61 -9.94 -4.27
CA TYR A 27 19.10 -10.81 -5.33
C TYR A 27 19.98 -12.06 -5.48
N LEU A 28 19.37 -13.22 -5.46
CA LEU A 28 20.00 -14.54 -5.63
C LEU A 28 19.49 -15.16 -6.94
N PRO A 29 20.24 -14.99 -8.05
CA PRO A 29 19.82 -15.49 -9.34
C PRO A 29 19.50 -16.99 -9.35
N PRO A 30 18.58 -17.45 -10.23
CA PRO A 30 17.81 -16.66 -11.19
C PRO A 30 16.49 -16.11 -10.62
N ASN A 31 15.96 -16.63 -9.53
CA ASN A 31 14.58 -16.41 -9.10
C ASN A 31 14.37 -16.36 -7.59
N ARG A 32 15.41 -16.03 -6.85
CA ARG A 32 15.36 -15.90 -5.38
C ARG A 32 15.85 -14.53 -4.95
N MET A 33 15.39 -14.07 -3.79
CA MET A 33 15.91 -12.91 -3.10
C MET A 33 16.01 -13.18 -1.60
N ARG A 34 16.95 -12.53 -0.94
CA ARG A 34 17.01 -12.47 0.50
C ARG A 34 16.32 -11.20 0.94
N VAL A 35 15.46 -11.32 1.94
CA VAL A 35 14.70 -10.21 2.52
C VAL A 35 14.79 -10.26 4.04
N LYS A 36 14.59 -9.13 4.72
CA LYS A 36 14.35 -9.10 6.16
C LYS A 36 13.03 -9.80 6.46
N ARG A 37 13.03 -10.66 7.47
CA ARG A 37 11.83 -11.32 7.98
C ARG A 37 11.20 -10.45 9.06
N PHE A 38 9.87 -10.45 9.10
CA PHE A 38 9.05 -9.82 10.14
C PHE A 38 8.23 -10.90 10.86
N GLN A 39 7.90 -10.65 12.12
CA GLN A 39 6.96 -11.49 12.86
C GLN A 39 5.55 -11.28 12.31
N ILE A 40 4.79 -12.35 12.19
CA ILE A 40 3.35 -12.31 11.87
C ILE A 40 2.61 -12.50 13.18
N ILE A 41 1.85 -11.49 13.58
CA ILE A 41 1.04 -11.50 14.82
C ILE A 41 -0.42 -11.54 14.37
N GLU A 42 -1.03 -12.72 14.43
CA GLU A 42 -2.43 -12.94 14.00
C GLU A 42 -3.45 -12.42 15.02
N ASP A 43 -3.08 -12.36 16.28
CA ASP A 43 -3.90 -11.87 17.38
C ASP A 43 -3.68 -10.36 17.54
N TYR A 44 -4.57 -9.55 16.99
CA TYR A 44 -4.45 -8.10 16.97
C TYR A 44 -4.42 -7.48 18.37
N ASP A 45 -5.01 -8.13 19.39
CA ASP A 45 -4.96 -7.66 20.77
C ASP A 45 -3.52 -7.67 21.37
N LYS A 46 -2.59 -8.32 20.68
CA LYS A 46 -1.16 -8.33 21.06
C LYS A 46 -0.33 -7.27 20.36
N ILE A 47 -0.94 -6.46 19.52
CA ILE A 47 -0.26 -5.40 18.78
C ILE A 47 -0.62 -4.05 19.42
N ASP A 48 0.38 -3.29 19.78
CA ASP A 48 0.23 -1.94 20.32
C ASP A 48 1.27 -0.98 19.73
N GLN A 49 1.24 0.28 20.16
CA GLN A 49 2.14 1.33 19.67
C GLN A 49 3.63 1.11 20.04
N THR A 50 3.93 0.14 20.89
CA THR A 50 5.31 -0.23 21.28
C THR A 50 5.82 -1.46 20.54
N THR A 51 4.94 -2.19 19.87
CA THR A 51 5.26 -3.39 19.12
C THR A 51 6.22 -3.07 17.96
N ASN A 52 7.26 -3.86 17.82
CA ASN A 52 8.27 -3.74 16.77
C ASN A 52 8.58 -5.10 16.12
N ASP A 53 9.41 -5.11 15.08
CA ASP A 53 9.80 -6.28 14.30
C ASP A 53 8.60 -7.12 13.84
N TYR A 54 7.55 -6.48 13.34
CA TYR A 54 6.32 -7.17 12.91
C TYR A 54 5.81 -6.67 11.55
N LEU A 55 5.09 -7.54 10.87
CA LEU A 55 4.28 -7.21 9.68
C LEU A 55 3.06 -6.42 10.15
N ILE A 56 2.89 -5.20 9.66
CA ILE A 56 1.68 -4.41 9.87
C ILE A 56 0.52 -5.16 9.20
N PRO A 57 -0.55 -5.54 9.94
CA PRO A 57 -1.62 -6.40 9.41
C PRO A 57 -2.60 -5.66 8.50
N LEU A 58 -2.09 -4.73 7.71
CA LEU A 58 -2.83 -3.90 6.77
C LEU A 58 -2.33 -4.08 5.35
N GLU A 59 -3.24 -4.04 4.40
CA GLU A 59 -2.96 -3.72 3.01
C GLU A 59 -3.38 -2.28 2.76
N VAL A 60 -2.47 -1.46 2.27
CA VAL A 60 -2.74 -0.05 1.98
C VAL A 60 -2.82 0.12 0.47
N ILE A 61 -3.92 0.67 -0.01
CA ILE A 61 -4.23 0.79 -1.42
C ILE A 61 -4.29 2.28 -1.79
N CYS A 62 -3.60 2.64 -2.87
CA CYS A 62 -3.67 3.97 -3.46
C CYS A 62 -4.23 3.84 -4.87
N ARG A 63 -5.32 4.56 -5.16
CA ARG A 63 -5.96 4.55 -6.47
C ARG A 63 -5.88 5.91 -7.13
N HIS A 64 -5.50 5.91 -8.40
CA HIS A 64 -5.40 7.11 -9.23
C HIS A 64 -6.51 7.17 -10.30
N TYR A 65 -7.21 6.05 -10.53
CA TYR A 65 -8.25 5.92 -11.55
C TYR A 65 -9.44 5.15 -11.00
N ALA A 66 -10.63 5.52 -11.47
CA ALA A 66 -11.88 4.84 -11.13
C ALA A 66 -12.01 3.54 -11.91
N ALA A 67 -11.51 2.42 -11.36
CA ALA A 67 -11.50 1.12 -12.00
C ALA A 67 -11.70 -0.03 -11.00
N GLY A 68 -11.93 -1.24 -11.51
CA GLY A 68 -12.03 -2.46 -10.69
C GLY A 68 -13.11 -2.37 -9.61
N SER A 69 -12.81 -2.93 -8.43
CA SER A 69 -13.73 -2.98 -7.29
C SER A 69 -14.19 -1.61 -6.79
N LEU A 70 -13.40 -0.55 -7.01
CA LEU A 70 -13.82 0.82 -6.69
C LEU A 70 -15.10 1.20 -7.46
N MET A 71 -15.17 0.89 -8.75
CA MET A 71 -16.36 1.19 -9.56
C MET A 71 -17.58 0.39 -9.14
N ASP A 72 -17.40 -0.83 -8.67
CA ASP A 72 -18.51 -1.64 -8.17
C ASP A 72 -19.10 -1.02 -6.89
N ARG A 73 -18.24 -0.47 -6.03
CA ARG A 73 -18.65 0.26 -4.81
C ARG A 73 -19.32 1.60 -5.13
N VAL A 74 -18.83 2.33 -6.12
CA VAL A 74 -19.48 3.57 -6.60
C VAL A 74 -20.89 3.26 -7.14
N LYS A 75 -21.03 2.23 -7.99
CA LYS A 75 -22.33 1.80 -8.53
C LYS A 75 -23.29 1.33 -7.45
N ALA A 76 -22.76 0.69 -6.40
CA ALA A 76 -23.54 0.26 -5.23
C ALA A 76 -23.89 1.41 -4.26
N GLY A 77 -23.43 2.64 -4.52
CA GLY A 77 -23.65 3.79 -3.65
C GLY A 77 -22.86 3.76 -2.33
N LYS A 78 -21.88 2.87 -2.21
CA LYS A 78 -21.01 2.78 -1.03
C LYS A 78 -19.93 3.86 -0.99
N ILE A 79 -19.55 4.38 -2.15
CA ILE A 79 -18.57 5.45 -2.30
C ILE A 79 -19.19 6.52 -3.18
N THR A 80 -19.13 7.77 -2.72
CA THR A 80 -19.68 8.92 -3.45
C THR A 80 -18.61 9.60 -4.31
N ALA A 81 -19.04 10.37 -5.30
CA ALA A 81 -18.14 11.18 -6.12
C ALA A 81 -17.29 12.15 -5.26
N GLU A 82 -17.90 12.73 -4.23
CA GLU A 82 -17.24 13.68 -3.30
C GLU A 82 -16.08 13.02 -2.53
N GLN A 83 -16.25 11.77 -2.08
CA GLN A 83 -15.19 11.01 -1.41
C GLN A 83 -13.99 10.79 -2.33
N LEU A 84 -14.24 10.65 -3.64
CA LEU A 84 -13.21 10.53 -4.68
C LEU A 84 -12.61 11.87 -5.11
N GLY A 85 -13.12 12.98 -4.57
CA GLY A 85 -12.65 14.33 -4.86
C GLY A 85 -13.35 15.02 -6.03
N PHE A 86 -14.39 14.42 -6.61
CA PHE A 86 -15.22 15.02 -7.63
C PHE A 86 -16.30 15.93 -7.03
N PRO A 87 -16.93 16.81 -7.83
CA PRO A 87 -18.14 17.53 -7.43
C PRO A 87 -19.28 16.55 -7.08
N LYS A 88 -20.19 16.97 -6.20
CA LYS A 88 -21.30 16.16 -5.68
C LYS A 88 -22.15 15.47 -6.77
N ASP A 89 -22.45 16.20 -7.82
CA ASP A 89 -23.34 15.72 -8.90
C ASP A 89 -22.57 15.05 -10.05
N HIS A 90 -21.27 14.80 -9.86
CA HIS A 90 -20.45 14.16 -10.89
C HIS A 90 -20.77 12.65 -11.00
N VAL A 91 -20.98 12.20 -12.24
CA VAL A 91 -21.17 10.79 -12.55
C VAL A 91 -19.82 10.16 -12.90
N VAL A 92 -19.22 9.47 -11.95
CA VAL A 92 -17.90 8.85 -12.11
C VAL A 92 -17.93 7.81 -13.22
N GLN A 93 -17.01 7.91 -14.19
CA GLN A 93 -16.91 7.01 -15.32
C GLN A 93 -15.81 5.96 -15.07
N TYR A 94 -16.00 4.76 -15.66
CA TYR A 94 -14.96 3.73 -15.61
C TYR A 94 -13.68 4.19 -16.34
N GLY A 95 -12.53 4.06 -15.68
CA GLY A 95 -11.25 4.49 -16.23
C GLY A 95 -10.98 5.99 -16.10
N GLU A 96 -11.86 6.74 -15.42
CA GLU A 96 -11.67 8.17 -15.19
C GLU A 96 -10.54 8.39 -14.16
N LYS A 97 -9.70 9.39 -14.43
CA LYS A 97 -8.64 9.78 -13.50
C LYS A 97 -9.25 10.51 -12.30
N LEU A 98 -8.89 10.08 -11.10
CA LEU A 98 -9.34 10.73 -9.88
C LEU A 98 -8.68 12.11 -9.72
N PRO A 99 -9.41 13.13 -9.22
CA PRO A 99 -8.85 14.47 -8.96
C PRO A 99 -7.71 14.47 -7.94
N LYS A 100 -7.74 13.51 -7.02
CA LYS A 100 -6.68 13.23 -6.02
C LYS A 100 -6.57 11.72 -5.81
N PRO A 101 -5.40 11.20 -5.38
CA PRO A 101 -5.29 9.80 -5.00
C PRO A 101 -6.32 9.43 -3.93
N PHE A 102 -6.98 8.29 -4.10
CA PHE A 102 -7.89 7.73 -3.12
C PHE A 102 -7.17 6.64 -2.34
N LEU A 103 -7.03 6.84 -1.02
CA LEU A 103 -6.34 5.93 -0.12
C LEU A 103 -7.36 5.13 0.68
N GLU A 104 -7.11 3.85 0.81
CA GLU A 104 -7.93 2.92 1.62
C GLU A 104 -7.06 1.84 2.23
N CYS A 105 -7.56 1.24 3.33
CA CYS A 105 -6.91 0.13 4.00
C CYS A 105 -7.84 -1.07 4.06
N THR A 106 -7.27 -2.26 3.95
CA THR A 106 -7.95 -3.52 4.22
C THR A 106 -7.15 -4.36 5.20
N THR A 107 -7.81 -5.33 5.83
CA THR A 107 -7.12 -6.35 6.63
C THR A 107 -6.26 -7.22 5.73
N LYS A 108 -5.13 -7.72 6.27
CA LYS A 108 -4.22 -8.61 5.53
C LYS A 108 -4.29 -10.06 6.00
N LEU A 109 -4.48 -10.28 7.29
CA LEU A 109 -4.34 -11.61 7.90
C LEU A 109 -5.68 -12.32 8.11
N GLU A 110 -6.78 -11.71 7.73
CA GLU A 110 -8.10 -12.34 7.77
C GLU A 110 -8.33 -13.25 6.54
N ALA A 111 -9.31 -14.14 6.63
CA ALA A 111 -9.65 -15.06 5.54
C ALA A 111 -10.12 -14.36 4.24
N HIS A 112 -10.64 -13.15 4.38
CA HIS A 112 -11.03 -12.25 3.29
C HIS A 112 -10.65 -10.82 3.65
N ASP A 113 -10.13 -10.09 2.67
CA ASP A 113 -9.78 -8.68 2.83
C ASP A 113 -11.04 -7.88 3.18
N ARG A 114 -11.04 -7.24 4.31
CA ARG A 114 -12.14 -6.42 4.83
C ARG A 114 -11.73 -4.96 4.84
N GLU A 115 -12.58 -4.09 4.28
CA GLU A 115 -12.37 -2.64 4.31
C GLU A 115 -12.36 -2.12 5.75
N LEU A 116 -11.44 -1.21 6.04
CA LEU A 116 -11.23 -0.63 7.35
C LEU A 116 -11.42 0.89 7.29
N ASP A 117 -12.05 1.46 8.30
CA ASP A 117 -11.93 2.88 8.55
C ASP A 117 -10.57 3.20 9.21
N GLU A 118 -10.23 4.49 9.27
CA GLU A 118 -8.94 4.94 9.83
C GLU A 118 -8.76 4.50 11.29
N LYS A 119 -9.81 4.63 12.10
CA LYS A 119 -9.76 4.28 13.53
C LYS A 119 -9.47 2.79 13.70
N GLU A 120 -10.22 1.94 13.00
CA GLU A 120 -10.06 0.50 13.07
C GLU A 120 -8.70 0.05 12.53
N ALA A 121 -8.23 0.65 11.42
CA ALA A 121 -6.90 0.37 10.88
C ALA A 121 -5.79 0.68 11.90
N LYS A 122 -5.89 1.80 12.60
CA LYS A 122 -4.94 2.15 13.67
C LYS A 122 -5.01 1.18 14.85
N ASP A 123 -6.22 0.84 15.27
CA ASP A 123 -6.45 -0.04 16.44
C ASP A 123 -5.85 -1.44 16.21
N ILE A 124 -6.17 -2.10 15.08
CA ILE A 124 -5.69 -3.48 14.82
C ILE A 124 -4.19 -3.55 14.51
N ALA A 125 -3.60 -2.47 14.04
CA ALA A 125 -2.20 -2.40 13.66
C ALA A 125 -1.30 -1.73 14.71
N GLY A 126 -1.84 -1.33 15.86
CA GLY A 126 -1.08 -0.67 16.92
C GLY A 126 -0.40 0.62 16.46
N LEU A 127 -1.10 1.46 15.70
CA LEU A 127 -0.56 2.66 15.10
C LEU A 127 -1.02 3.92 15.84
N SER A 128 -0.10 4.84 16.09
CA SER A 128 -0.43 6.21 16.44
C SER A 128 -0.93 6.97 15.20
N ASP A 129 -1.49 8.17 15.39
CA ASP A 129 -1.87 9.05 14.28
C ASP A 129 -0.67 9.38 13.38
N SER A 130 0.50 9.62 13.99
CA SER A 130 1.73 9.89 13.24
C SER A 130 2.24 8.68 12.47
N ASP A 131 2.13 7.47 13.02
CA ASP A 131 2.49 6.22 12.32
C ASP A 131 1.60 6.03 11.09
N TYR A 132 0.29 6.16 11.29
CA TYR A 132 -0.68 6.01 10.20
C TYR A 132 -0.44 7.03 9.10
N GLN A 133 -0.27 8.31 9.44
CA GLN A 133 0.06 9.35 8.47
C GLN A 133 1.38 9.07 7.75
N GLY A 134 2.41 8.58 8.45
CA GLY A 134 3.69 8.19 7.86
C GLY A 134 3.55 7.05 6.82
N ILE A 135 2.64 6.11 7.05
CA ILE A 135 2.31 5.06 6.07
C ILE A 135 1.64 5.68 4.83
N LEU A 136 0.64 6.56 5.02
CA LEU A 136 -0.05 7.22 3.92
C LEU A 136 0.89 8.11 3.09
N ASP A 137 1.77 8.86 3.73
CA ASP A 137 2.77 9.69 3.03
C ASP A 137 3.76 8.81 2.25
N THR A 138 4.13 7.66 2.82
CA THR A 138 5.05 6.73 2.17
C THR A 138 4.43 6.10 0.94
N ILE A 139 3.18 5.64 1.00
CA ILE A 139 2.53 5.05 -0.18
C ILE A 139 2.35 6.08 -1.31
N LEU A 140 1.99 7.32 -0.99
CA LEU A 140 1.88 8.39 -1.98
C LEU A 140 3.22 8.63 -2.68
N LYS A 141 4.33 8.68 -1.93
CA LYS A 141 5.67 8.85 -2.49
C LYS A 141 6.09 7.65 -3.34
N VAL A 142 5.80 6.42 -2.89
CA VAL A 142 6.06 5.19 -3.66
C VAL A 142 5.30 5.22 -4.97
N ASP A 143 4.02 5.54 -4.95
CA ASP A 143 3.16 5.57 -6.14
C ASP A 143 3.55 6.68 -7.11
N GLU A 144 4.02 7.84 -6.63
CA GLU A 144 4.60 8.89 -7.46
C GLU A 144 5.82 8.38 -8.22
N ILE A 145 6.78 7.74 -7.53
CA ILE A 145 7.99 7.16 -8.14
C ILE A 145 7.64 6.09 -9.17
N ILE A 146 6.71 5.19 -8.85
CA ILE A 146 6.24 4.15 -9.76
C ILE A 146 5.57 4.77 -10.98
N GLY A 147 4.71 5.77 -10.78
CA GLY A 147 4.00 6.49 -11.83
C GLY A 147 4.97 7.18 -12.80
N GLU A 148 6.01 7.85 -12.28
CA GLU A 148 7.06 8.45 -13.10
C GLU A 148 7.80 7.42 -13.95
N GLU A 149 8.19 6.30 -13.35
CA GLU A 149 8.88 5.22 -14.09
C GLU A 149 7.99 4.53 -15.11
N ALA A 150 6.72 4.31 -14.80
CA ALA A 150 5.73 3.75 -15.72
C ALA A 150 5.51 4.67 -16.93
N SER A 151 5.41 5.98 -16.69
CA SER A 151 5.19 6.99 -17.74
C SER A 151 6.31 7.02 -18.78
N LYS A 152 7.58 6.80 -18.39
CA LYS A 152 8.72 6.69 -19.29
C LYS A 152 8.56 5.54 -20.31
N ARG A 153 7.74 4.56 -19.97
CA ARG A 153 7.41 3.39 -20.80
C ARG A 153 6.04 3.48 -21.45
N LYS A 154 5.41 4.66 -21.40
CA LYS A 154 4.04 4.90 -21.91
C LYS A 154 3.00 4.01 -21.22
N LEU A 155 3.23 3.66 -19.97
CA LEU A 155 2.29 2.94 -19.11
C LEU A 155 1.64 3.92 -18.14
N ILE A 156 0.42 3.58 -17.72
CA ILE A 156 -0.34 4.33 -16.73
C ILE A 156 -0.35 3.50 -15.44
N HIS A 157 0.09 4.11 -14.33
CA HIS A 157 -0.06 3.53 -12.99
C HIS A 157 -1.46 3.85 -12.48
N CYS A 158 -2.36 2.87 -12.51
CA CYS A 158 -3.77 3.09 -12.16
C CYS A 158 -4.03 2.99 -10.66
N ASP A 159 -3.39 2.03 -10.02
CA ASP A 159 -3.48 1.77 -8.59
C ASP A 159 -2.24 1.03 -8.10
N GLY A 160 -2.08 0.96 -6.80
CA GLY A 160 -1.03 0.19 -6.17
C GLY A 160 -1.43 -0.23 -4.75
N LYS A 161 -1.26 -1.52 -4.45
CA LYS A 161 -1.40 -2.08 -3.11
C LYS A 161 -0.02 -2.27 -2.51
N LYS A 162 0.18 -1.81 -1.28
CA LYS A 162 1.45 -1.86 -0.56
C LYS A 162 1.27 -2.49 0.80
N GLU A 163 2.31 -3.17 1.23
CA GLU A 163 2.39 -3.80 2.54
C GLU A 163 3.61 -3.27 3.27
N PHE A 164 3.48 -3.11 4.58
CA PHE A 164 4.51 -2.52 5.41
C PHE A 164 4.80 -3.36 6.65
N GLY A 165 5.94 -3.12 7.28
CA GLY A 165 6.30 -3.64 8.58
C GLY A 165 7.15 -2.65 9.34
N TYR A 166 7.26 -2.84 10.64
CA TYR A 166 8.24 -2.14 11.48
C TYR A 166 9.42 -3.03 11.80
N ASP A 167 10.64 -2.51 11.63
CA ASP A 167 11.84 -3.22 12.05
C ASP A 167 12.01 -3.19 13.59
N GLU A 168 13.09 -3.79 14.10
CA GLU A 168 13.42 -3.86 15.54
C GLU A 168 13.60 -2.48 16.18
N ASN A 169 13.85 -1.43 15.39
CA ASN A 169 13.99 -0.05 15.83
C ASN A 169 12.72 0.77 15.52
N ARG A 170 11.62 0.11 15.15
CA ARG A 170 10.36 0.71 14.74
C ARG A 170 10.51 1.68 13.54
N ASN A 171 11.44 1.40 12.63
CA ASN A 171 11.46 2.07 11.33
C ASN A 171 10.45 1.41 10.38
N LEU A 172 9.67 2.24 9.69
CA LEU A 172 8.75 1.78 8.66
C LEU A 172 9.51 1.22 7.46
N MET A 173 9.15 0.01 7.05
CA MET A 173 9.75 -0.73 5.94
C MET A 173 8.67 -1.14 4.95
N LEU A 174 8.87 -0.86 3.66
CA LEU A 174 8.04 -1.39 2.58
C LEU A 174 8.37 -2.88 2.39
N ILE A 175 7.31 -3.72 2.33
CA ILE A 175 7.46 -5.19 2.19
C ILE A 175 7.02 -5.65 0.81
N ASP A 176 5.90 -5.12 0.30
CA ASP A 176 5.40 -5.45 -1.03
C ASP A 176 4.93 -4.20 -1.79
N THR A 177 5.01 -4.28 -3.15
CA THR A 177 4.72 -3.14 -4.03
C THR A 177 4.26 -3.62 -5.41
#